data_4eb630a14428290cc0166e8cecce1e1d
#
_entry.id   4eb630a14428290cc0166e8cecce1e1d
#
_cell.length_a   1.000
_cell.length_b   1.000
_cell.length_c   1.000
_cell.angle_alpha   90.00
_cell.angle_beta   90.00
_cell.angle_gamma   90.00
#
_symmetry.space_group_name_H-M   'P 1'
#
loop_
_entity.id
_entity.type
_entity.pdbx_description
1 polymer ?
#
loop_
_entity_poly.entity_id
_entity_poly.type
_entity_poly.pdbx_seq_one_letter_code
_entity_poly.pdbx_strand_id
1 'polypeptide(L)'
;MPNNQFKKGELYSFITGKASTAIARRLQKNFKQAGMDITIEQWSVLYHLWKEEGQSQQQLCEATFRDKPSITRLVDNLEKLKLVKRVASKNDRRINLIYLTKEAQNLQEKTMEIANQTLNEALAGVTNGQIEIAKEVLQQVYDNLSASPVIDLQTISKQNSLITKLKL
;
A
#
# COMPACT_ATOMS: atom_id res chain seq x y z
N MET A 1 -30.45 -11.29 -21.08
CA MET A 1 -29.21 -10.72 -20.58
C MET A 1 -28.56 -11.76 -19.68
N PRO A 2 -27.31 -12.19 -19.90
CA PRO A 2 -26.68 -13.16 -18.99
C PRO A 2 -26.55 -12.52 -17.62
N ASN A 3 -27.10 -13.18 -16.62
CA ASN A 3 -27.03 -12.80 -15.23
C ASN A 3 -25.59 -13.03 -14.74
N ASN A 4 -24.71 -12.04 -14.96
CA ASN A 4 -23.31 -12.08 -14.54
C ASN A 4 -23.25 -11.76 -13.03
N GLN A 5 -23.79 -12.66 -12.22
CA GLN A 5 -23.55 -12.65 -10.79
C GLN A 5 -22.07 -12.98 -10.58
N PHE A 6 -21.23 -11.94 -10.53
CA PHE A 6 -19.89 -12.08 -10.00
C PHE A 6 -19.99 -12.84 -8.69
N LYS A 7 -19.32 -13.99 -8.61
CA LYS A 7 -19.19 -14.68 -7.32
C LYS A 7 -18.46 -13.72 -6.40
N LYS A 8 -19.18 -13.10 -5.48
CA LYS A 8 -18.65 -12.04 -4.58
C LYS A 8 -17.32 -12.43 -3.93
N GLY A 9 -17.10 -13.73 -3.64
CA GLY A 9 -15.85 -14.23 -3.09
C GLY A 9 -14.65 -14.19 -4.04
N GLU A 10 -14.85 -14.37 -5.35
CA GLU A 10 -13.75 -14.26 -6.33
C GLU A 10 -13.34 -12.81 -6.49
N LEU A 11 -14.31 -11.90 -6.67
CA LEU A 11 -14.04 -10.46 -6.76
C LEU A 11 -13.35 -9.96 -5.49
N TYR A 12 -13.82 -10.35 -4.30
CA TYR A 12 -13.20 -10.02 -3.03
C TYR A 12 -11.72 -10.44 -3.01
N SER A 13 -11.41 -11.68 -3.38
CA SER A 13 -10.03 -12.19 -3.43
C SER A 13 -9.10 -11.38 -4.34
N PHE A 14 -9.61 -10.90 -5.49
CA PHE A 14 -8.81 -10.06 -6.40
C PHE A 14 -8.62 -8.64 -5.85
N ILE A 15 -9.67 -8.00 -5.36
CA ILE A 15 -9.61 -6.63 -4.82
C ILE A 15 -8.75 -6.60 -3.55
N THR A 16 -8.88 -7.59 -2.64
CA THR A 16 -8.18 -7.58 -1.34
C THR A 16 -6.74 -8.05 -1.39
N GLY A 17 -6.22 -8.49 -2.55
CA GLY A 17 -4.79 -8.63 -2.60
C GLY A 17 -4.16 -9.71 -3.46
N LYS A 18 -4.89 -10.54 -4.17
CA LYS A 18 -4.27 -11.62 -4.99
C LYS A 18 -3.28 -11.06 -6.00
N ALA A 19 -3.67 -10.04 -6.76
CA ALA A 19 -2.82 -9.41 -7.75
C ALA A 19 -1.65 -8.65 -7.10
N SER A 20 -1.91 -7.83 -6.07
CA SER A 20 -0.88 -7.08 -5.37
C SER A 20 0.13 -8.00 -4.69
N THR A 21 -0.33 -9.10 -4.08
CA THR A 21 0.56 -10.12 -3.49
C THR A 21 1.45 -10.80 -4.54
N ALA A 22 0.92 -11.10 -5.73
CA ALA A 22 1.70 -11.69 -6.82
C ALA A 22 2.78 -10.72 -7.31
N ILE A 23 2.44 -9.45 -7.52
CA ILE A 23 3.39 -8.40 -7.90
C ILE A 23 4.46 -8.22 -6.83
N ALA A 24 4.07 -8.11 -5.55
CA ALA A 24 5.00 -7.95 -4.44
C ALA A 24 6.00 -9.14 -4.35
N ARG A 25 5.53 -10.37 -4.48
CA ARG A 25 6.41 -11.56 -4.48
C ARG A 25 7.38 -11.56 -5.67
N ARG A 26 6.93 -11.16 -6.86
CA ARG A 26 7.80 -11.05 -8.03
C ARG A 26 8.85 -9.97 -7.82
N LEU A 27 8.46 -8.78 -7.36
CA LEU A 27 9.36 -7.67 -7.10
C LEU A 27 10.40 -8.04 -6.02
N GLN A 28 10.01 -8.71 -4.92
CA GLN A 28 10.93 -9.20 -3.91
C GLN A 28 11.97 -10.17 -4.48
N LYS A 29 11.51 -11.08 -5.36
CA LYS A 29 12.43 -12.01 -6.06
C LYS A 29 13.43 -11.25 -6.93
N ASN A 30 12.96 -10.25 -7.67
CA ASN A 30 13.78 -9.44 -8.56
C ASN A 30 14.81 -8.60 -7.78
N PHE A 31 14.43 -7.99 -6.64
CA PHE A 31 15.37 -7.32 -5.74
C PHE A 31 16.46 -8.28 -5.25
N LYS A 32 16.08 -9.47 -4.79
CA LYS A 32 17.04 -10.48 -4.32
C LYS A 32 18.00 -10.92 -5.43
N GLN A 33 17.52 -11.12 -6.66
CA GLN A 33 18.35 -11.46 -7.82
C GLN A 33 19.31 -10.34 -8.19
N ALA A 34 18.95 -9.08 -7.97
CA ALA A 34 19.80 -7.91 -8.18
C ALA A 34 20.77 -7.63 -7.01
N GLY A 35 20.82 -8.54 -6.00
CA GLY A 35 21.70 -8.41 -4.84
C GLY A 35 21.25 -7.34 -3.84
N MET A 36 19.97 -6.97 -3.84
CA MET A 36 19.42 -5.98 -2.92
C MET A 36 18.81 -6.67 -1.71
N ASP A 37 19.29 -6.33 -0.53
CA ASP A 37 18.80 -6.85 0.76
C ASP A 37 17.80 -5.88 1.40
N ILE A 38 16.73 -5.58 0.65
CA ILE A 38 15.58 -4.79 1.13
C ILE A 38 14.28 -5.55 0.89
N THR A 39 13.34 -5.42 1.82
CA THR A 39 12.00 -5.98 1.64
C THR A 39 11.11 -5.00 0.88
N ILE A 40 9.99 -5.51 0.31
CA ILE A 40 9.00 -4.68 -0.38
C ILE A 40 8.41 -3.64 0.58
N GLU A 41 8.21 -4.02 1.85
CA GLU A 41 7.70 -3.11 2.87
C GLU A 41 8.70 -1.99 3.17
N GLN A 42 9.98 -2.30 3.27
CA GLN A 42 11.05 -1.30 3.42
C GLN A 42 11.14 -0.40 2.19
N TRP A 43 11.09 -1.00 0.99
CA TRP A 43 11.09 -0.25 -0.26
C TRP A 43 9.89 0.70 -0.35
N SER A 44 8.70 0.28 0.10
CA SER A 44 7.52 1.14 0.14
C SER A 44 7.74 2.40 0.99
N VAL A 45 8.41 2.30 2.14
CA VAL A 45 8.77 3.46 2.96
C VAL A 45 9.78 4.36 2.24
N LEU A 46 10.83 3.76 1.66
CA LEU A 46 11.83 4.51 0.89
C LEU A 46 11.19 5.23 -0.31
N TYR A 47 10.25 4.59 -1.00
CA TYR A 47 9.52 5.17 -2.13
C TYR A 47 8.79 6.47 -1.75
N HIS A 48 8.13 6.50 -0.60
CA HIS A 48 7.47 7.71 -0.11
C HIS A 48 8.48 8.79 0.30
N LEU A 49 9.60 8.39 0.91
CA LEU A 49 10.67 9.32 1.27
C LEU A 49 11.42 9.88 0.05
N TRP A 50 11.55 9.13 -1.06
CA TRP A 50 12.11 9.67 -2.31
C TRP A 50 11.20 10.71 -2.97
N LYS A 51 9.90 10.65 -2.73
CA LYS A 51 8.95 11.67 -3.19
C LYS A 51 9.02 12.93 -2.33
N GLU A 52 9.11 12.74 -1.03
CA GLU A 52 9.13 13.81 -0.05
C GLU A 52 9.90 13.37 1.20
N GLU A 53 11.05 13.97 1.44
CA GLU A 53 11.86 13.72 2.63
C GLU A 53 11.31 14.46 3.86
N GLY A 54 11.75 14.06 5.05
CA GLY A 54 11.38 14.74 6.29
C GLY A 54 9.95 14.45 6.73
N GLN A 55 9.40 13.31 6.33
CA GLN A 55 8.10 12.87 6.80
C GLN A 55 8.19 12.32 8.23
N SER A 56 7.16 12.60 9.04
CA SER A 56 6.97 11.95 10.35
C SER A 56 6.51 10.50 10.15
N GLN A 57 6.65 9.69 11.20
CA GLN A 57 6.11 8.32 11.17
C GLN A 57 4.59 8.29 10.94
N GLN A 58 3.86 9.30 11.42
CA GLN A 58 2.42 9.40 11.19
C GLN A 58 2.10 9.61 9.70
N GLN A 59 2.81 10.52 9.03
CA GLN A 59 2.65 10.72 7.58
C GLN A 59 3.00 9.46 6.79
N LEU A 60 4.05 8.72 7.19
CA LEU A 60 4.39 7.44 6.58
C LEU A 60 3.32 6.36 6.82
N CYS A 61 2.65 6.33 7.99
CA CYS A 61 1.52 5.44 8.24
C CYS A 61 0.39 5.72 7.22
N GLU A 62 0.02 6.97 7.06
CA GLU A 62 -1.02 7.41 6.13
C GLU A 62 -0.65 7.09 4.67
N ALA A 63 0.56 7.43 4.26
CA ALA A 63 1.05 7.21 2.90
C ALA A 63 1.16 5.72 2.52
N THR A 64 1.50 4.85 3.47
CA THR A 64 1.69 3.41 3.24
C THR A 64 0.49 2.56 3.63
N PHE A 65 -0.57 3.15 4.19
CA PHE A 65 -1.74 2.45 4.75
C PHE A 65 -1.37 1.41 5.80
N ARG A 66 -0.36 1.72 6.66
CA ARG A 66 0.14 0.82 7.70
C ARG A 66 -0.07 1.42 9.08
N ASP A 67 -0.19 0.55 10.08
CA ASP A 67 -0.26 0.95 11.48
C ASP A 67 1.09 1.47 12.00
N LYS A 68 1.03 2.25 13.09
CA LYS A 68 2.20 2.86 13.71
C LYS A 68 3.26 1.85 14.18
N PRO A 69 2.91 0.71 14.82
CA PRO A 69 3.89 -0.31 15.18
C PRO A 69 4.64 -0.88 13.97
N SER A 70 3.94 -1.14 12.86
CA SER A 70 4.55 -1.62 11.61
C SER A 70 5.54 -0.62 11.03
N ILE A 71 5.15 0.66 10.93
CA ILE A 71 6.05 1.71 10.43
C ILE A 71 7.23 1.91 11.36
N THR A 72 7.04 1.90 12.69
CA THR A 72 8.16 2.02 13.64
C THR A 72 9.20 0.93 13.40
N ARG A 73 8.76 -0.34 13.26
CA ARG A 73 9.66 -1.47 12.97
C ARG A 73 10.37 -1.35 11.63
N LEU A 74 9.67 -0.89 10.59
CA LEU A 74 10.27 -0.69 9.27
C LEU A 74 11.34 0.40 9.31
N VAL A 75 11.05 1.54 9.95
CA VAL A 75 12.00 2.63 10.12
C VAL A 75 13.20 2.21 10.96
N ASP A 76 12.99 1.45 12.06
CA ASP A 76 14.09 0.91 12.89
C ASP A 76 15.02 0.00 12.06
N ASN A 77 14.45 -0.86 11.19
CA ASN A 77 15.23 -1.73 10.32
C ASN A 77 15.98 -0.93 9.24
N LEU A 78 15.33 0.05 8.62
CA LEU A 78 15.97 0.92 7.65
C LEU A 78 17.10 1.77 8.26
N GLU A 79 16.97 2.19 9.50
CA GLU A 79 18.01 2.90 10.24
C GLU A 79 19.19 1.99 10.56
N LYS A 80 18.95 0.73 10.96
CA LYS A 80 20.01 -0.30 11.13
C LYS A 80 20.76 -0.58 9.82
N LEU A 81 20.04 -0.58 8.69
CA LEU A 81 20.63 -0.69 7.35
C LEU A 81 21.31 0.60 6.87
N LYS A 82 21.30 1.66 7.67
CA LYS A 82 21.86 2.99 7.36
C LYS A 82 21.22 3.61 6.11
N LEU A 83 19.98 3.28 5.80
CA LEU A 83 19.23 3.83 4.68
C LEU A 83 18.41 5.06 5.07
N VAL A 84 18.02 5.19 6.34
CA VAL A 84 17.35 6.38 6.86
C VAL A 84 17.96 6.84 8.16
N LYS A 85 17.67 8.08 8.55
CA LYS A 85 18.02 8.68 9.83
C LYS A 85 16.83 9.44 10.42
N ARG A 86 16.71 9.44 11.74
CA ARG A 86 15.75 10.26 12.48
C ARG A 86 16.37 11.59 12.86
N VAL A 87 15.63 12.68 12.62
CA VAL A 87 16.01 14.03 13.02
C VAL A 87 14.87 14.65 13.80
N ALA A 88 15.12 15.15 15.00
CA ALA A 88 14.11 15.83 15.79
C ALA A 88 13.56 17.05 15.02
N SER A 89 12.25 17.20 14.96
CA SER A 89 11.62 18.37 14.32
C SER A 89 11.98 19.65 15.07
N LYS A 90 12.27 20.70 14.31
CA LYS A 90 12.53 22.04 14.88
C LYS A 90 11.29 22.65 15.55
N ASN A 91 10.10 22.27 15.07
CA ASN A 91 8.83 22.83 15.54
C ASN A 91 8.30 22.07 16.77
N ASP A 92 8.51 20.76 16.85
CA ASP A 92 8.16 19.93 18.01
C ASP A 92 9.18 18.83 18.17
N ARG A 93 10.02 18.92 19.21
CA ARG A 93 11.09 17.96 19.52
C ARG A 93 10.58 16.56 19.89
N ARG A 94 9.28 16.39 20.12
CA ARG A 94 8.66 15.09 20.35
C ARG A 94 8.45 14.30 19.05
N ILE A 95 8.52 14.99 17.90
CA ILE A 95 8.32 14.41 16.58
C ILE A 95 9.68 14.20 15.92
N ASN A 96 9.96 12.97 15.51
CA ASN A 96 11.09 12.66 14.65
C ASN A 96 10.65 12.63 13.18
N LEU A 97 11.38 13.34 12.37
CA LEU A 97 11.27 13.36 10.92
C LEU A 97 12.28 12.36 10.35
N ILE A 98 11.87 11.63 9.34
CA ILE A 98 12.66 10.58 8.69
C ILE A 98 13.27 11.13 7.40
N TYR A 99 14.58 11.03 7.29
CA TYR A 99 15.35 11.47 6.13
C TYR A 99 16.11 10.31 5.53
N LEU A 100 16.31 10.35 4.22
CA LEU A 100 17.16 9.41 3.50
C LEU A 100 18.63 9.65 3.82
N THR A 101 19.43 8.61 3.73
CA THR A 101 20.89 8.72 3.66
C THR A 101 21.33 8.79 2.19
N LYS A 102 22.61 9.08 1.96
CA LYS A 102 23.18 9.05 0.61
C LYS A 102 23.09 7.65 -0.01
N GLU A 103 23.27 6.61 0.79
CA GLU A 103 23.16 5.22 0.39
C GLU A 103 21.74 4.92 -0.12
N ALA A 104 20.70 5.38 0.58
CA ALA A 104 19.31 5.21 0.15
C ALA A 104 19.01 6.01 -1.12
N GLN A 105 19.55 7.22 -1.26
CA GLN A 105 19.42 8.01 -2.51
C GLN A 105 20.04 7.28 -3.70
N ASN A 106 21.19 6.66 -3.54
CA ASN A 106 21.87 5.88 -4.58
C ASN A 106 21.12 4.61 -5.00
N LEU A 107 20.24 4.08 -4.13
CA LEU A 107 19.41 2.91 -4.44
C LEU A 107 18.18 3.26 -5.28
N GLN A 108 17.77 4.52 -5.34
CA GLN A 108 16.52 4.95 -5.95
C GLN A 108 16.41 4.49 -7.40
N GLU A 109 17.33 4.88 -8.24
CA GLU A 109 17.28 4.62 -9.69
C GLU A 109 17.15 3.12 -9.98
N LYS A 110 18.06 2.32 -9.42
CA LYS A 110 18.10 0.88 -9.64
C LYS A 110 16.85 0.17 -9.13
N THR A 111 16.33 0.55 -7.95
CA THR A 111 15.11 -0.06 -7.42
C THR A 111 13.87 0.32 -8.22
N MET A 112 13.80 1.57 -8.70
CA MET A 112 12.72 2.03 -9.57
C MET A 112 12.74 1.33 -10.93
N GLU A 113 13.92 1.10 -11.52
CA GLU A 113 14.04 0.33 -12.74
C GLU A 113 13.50 -1.09 -12.58
N ILE A 114 13.90 -1.81 -11.52
CA ILE A 114 13.42 -3.16 -11.23
C ILE A 114 11.90 -3.17 -10.97
N ALA A 115 11.39 -2.18 -10.25
CA ALA A 115 9.96 -2.05 -10.00
C ALA A 115 9.17 -1.82 -11.30
N ASN A 116 9.65 -0.95 -12.19
CA ASN A 116 9.04 -0.69 -13.49
C ASN A 116 9.06 -1.94 -14.38
N GLN A 117 10.18 -2.66 -14.45
CA GLN A 117 10.27 -3.92 -15.20
C GLN A 117 9.29 -4.96 -14.66
N THR A 118 9.19 -5.10 -13.32
CA THR A 118 8.23 -6.01 -12.68
C THR A 118 6.78 -5.64 -13.00
N LEU A 119 6.47 -4.35 -13.01
CA LEU A 119 5.14 -3.88 -13.34
C LEU A 119 4.82 -4.10 -14.83
N ASN A 120 5.77 -3.89 -15.73
CA ASN A 120 5.61 -4.19 -17.16
C ASN A 120 5.37 -5.68 -17.41
N GLU A 121 6.08 -6.58 -16.69
CA GLU A 121 5.79 -8.02 -16.74
C GLU A 121 4.35 -8.32 -16.27
N ALA A 122 3.92 -7.71 -15.16
CA ALA A 122 2.59 -7.94 -14.58
C ALA A 122 1.45 -7.43 -15.49
N LEU A 123 1.71 -6.39 -16.27
CA LEU A 123 0.73 -5.74 -17.15
C LEU A 123 0.84 -6.23 -18.62
N ALA A 124 1.65 -7.25 -18.89
CA ALA A 124 1.79 -7.79 -20.25
C ALA A 124 0.43 -8.22 -20.82
N GLY A 125 0.08 -7.69 -21.99
CA GLY A 125 -1.21 -7.95 -22.64
C GLY A 125 -2.39 -7.12 -22.13
N VAL A 126 -2.18 -6.24 -21.15
CA VAL A 126 -3.18 -5.29 -20.65
C VAL A 126 -3.04 -3.97 -21.41
N THR A 127 -4.13 -3.45 -21.96
CA THR A 127 -4.12 -2.17 -22.69
C THR A 127 -4.13 -0.97 -21.71
N ASN A 128 -3.65 0.19 -22.16
CA ASN A 128 -3.70 1.41 -21.37
C ASN A 128 -5.14 1.77 -20.92
N GLY A 129 -6.13 1.58 -21.80
CA GLY A 129 -7.54 1.82 -21.46
C GLY A 129 -8.04 0.92 -20.33
N GLN A 130 -7.63 -0.36 -20.31
CA GLN A 130 -7.95 -1.28 -19.21
C GLN A 130 -7.26 -0.88 -17.90
N ILE A 131 -6.03 -0.37 -17.97
CA ILE A 131 -5.29 0.12 -16.80
C ILE A 131 -6.01 1.33 -16.18
N GLU A 132 -6.44 2.30 -16.99
CA GLU A 132 -7.15 3.49 -16.50
C GLU A 132 -8.50 3.11 -15.88
N ILE A 133 -9.29 2.24 -16.53
CA ILE A 133 -10.55 1.74 -15.95
C ILE A 133 -10.30 1.03 -14.61
N ALA A 134 -9.29 0.16 -14.52
CA ALA A 134 -8.96 -0.53 -13.28
C ALA A 134 -8.57 0.45 -12.15
N LYS A 135 -7.78 1.46 -12.49
CA LYS A 135 -7.38 2.52 -11.56
C LYS A 135 -8.59 3.32 -11.05
N GLU A 136 -9.50 3.74 -11.94
CA GLU A 136 -10.73 4.44 -11.58
C GLU A 136 -11.60 3.61 -10.64
N VAL A 137 -11.79 2.31 -10.93
CA VAL A 137 -12.59 1.40 -10.09
C VAL A 137 -11.97 1.24 -8.71
N LEU A 138 -10.65 1.02 -8.63
CA LEU A 138 -9.95 0.86 -7.36
C LEU A 138 -9.95 2.16 -6.54
N GLN A 139 -9.82 3.31 -7.20
CA GLN A 139 -9.93 4.61 -6.56
C GLN A 139 -11.33 4.82 -5.98
N GLN A 140 -12.38 4.50 -6.74
CA GLN A 140 -13.76 4.60 -6.25
C GLN A 140 -14.01 3.69 -5.04
N VAL A 141 -13.46 2.47 -5.04
CA VAL A 141 -13.55 1.55 -3.89
C VAL A 141 -12.87 2.17 -2.65
N TYR A 142 -11.71 2.76 -2.83
CA TYR A 142 -10.99 3.45 -1.76
C TYR A 142 -11.77 4.66 -1.23
N ASP A 143 -12.27 5.52 -2.10
CA ASP A 143 -13.01 6.75 -1.75
C ASP A 143 -14.28 6.42 -0.98
N ASN A 144 -15.03 5.38 -1.41
CA ASN A 144 -16.24 4.92 -0.73
C ASN A 144 -15.97 4.48 0.73
N LEU A 145 -14.80 3.91 1.00
CA LEU A 145 -14.44 3.45 2.35
C LEU A 145 -13.78 4.55 3.18
N SER A 146 -13.04 5.46 2.54
CA SER A 146 -12.37 6.58 3.22
C SER A 146 -13.36 7.67 3.68
N ALA A 147 -14.46 7.86 2.95
CA ALA A 147 -15.52 8.81 3.27
C ALA A 147 -16.59 8.27 4.25
N SER A 148 -16.62 6.96 4.52
CA SER A 148 -17.66 6.34 5.34
C SER A 148 -17.24 6.23 6.80
N PRO A 149 -18.09 6.59 7.78
CA PRO A 149 -17.85 6.25 9.17
C PRO A 149 -17.81 4.72 9.31
N VAL A 150 -16.97 4.23 10.23
CA VAL A 150 -16.84 2.80 10.55
C VAL A 150 -18.24 2.17 10.66
N ILE A 151 -18.47 1.10 9.93
CA ILE A 151 -19.75 0.39 9.91
C ILE A 151 -20.09 -0.01 11.35
N ASP A 152 -21.14 0.59 11.93
CA ASP A 152 -21.68 0.16 13.19
C ASP A 152 -22.43 -1.16 12.99
N LEU A 153 -21.82 -2.26 13.44
CA LEU A 153 -22.39 -3.61 13.37
C LEU A 153 -23.75 -3.71 14.06
N GLN A 154 -24.09 -2.81 15.00
CA GLN A 154 -25.40 -2.75 15.63
C GLN A 154 -26.48 -2.25 14.67
N THR A 155 -26.14 -1.36 13.75
CA THR A 155 -27.07 -0.87 12.71
C THR A 155 -27.41 -1.96 11.71
N ILE A 156 -26.45 -2.81 11.32
CA ILE A 156 -26.68 -3.97 10.42
C ILE A 156 -27.57 -5.01 11.10
N SER A 157 -27.36 -5.30 12.37
CA SER A 157 -28.18 -6.23 13.15
C SER A 157 -29.64 -5.77 13.23
N LYS A 158 -29.88 -4.47 13.43
CA LYS A 158 -31.22 -3.88 13.45
C LYS A 158 -31.93 -3.94 12.09
N GLN A 159 -31.21 -3.66 10.99
CA GLN A 159 -31.76 -3.75 9.64
C GLN A 159 -32.13 -5.20 9.27
N ASN A 160 -31.29 -6.17 9.60
CA ASN A 160 -31.58 -7.59 9.35
C ASN A 160 -32.77 -8.08 10.17
N SER A 161 -32.96 -7.61 11.40
CA SER A 161 -34.13 -7.95 12.24
C SER A 161 -35.44 -7.36 11.70
N LEU A 162 -35.38 -6.17 11.08
CA LEU A 162 -36.54 -5.54 10.44
C LEU A 162 -36.97 -6.27 9.17
N ILE A 163 -36.00 -6.71 8.35
CA ILE A 163 -36.26 -7.47 7.12
C ILE A 163 -36.86 -8.85 7.43
N THR A 164 -36.43 -9.47 8.53
CA THR A 164 -37.00 -10.77 8.98
C THR A 164 -38.42 -10.61 9.46
N LYS A 165 -38.78 -9.48 10.08
CA LYS A 165 -40.14 -9.18 10.53
C LYS A 165 -41.15 -8.79 9.44
N LEU A 166 -40.63 -8.36 8.27
CA LEU A 166 -41.46 -8.00 7.10
C LEU A 166 -41.73 -9.18 6.16
N LYS A 167 -41.18 -10.36 6.44
CA LYS A 167 -41.36 -11.60 5.66
C LYS A 167 -42.27 -12.63 6.36
N LEU A 168 -42.90 -12.26 7.44
CA LEU A 168 -44.02 -12.98 8.12
C LEU A 168 -45.32 -12.20 7.91
#